data_aa73ec1bc25a2dbebf3496ce97af335b
#
_entry.id   aa73ec1bc25a2dbebf3496ce97af335b
#
_cell.length_a   1.000
_cell.length_b   1.000
_cell.length_c   1.000
_cell.angle_alpha   90.00
_cell.angle_beta   90.00
_cell.angle_gamma   90.00
#
_symmetry.space_group_name_H-M   'P 1'
#
loop_
_entity.id
_entity.type
_entity.pdbx_description
1 polymer ?
#
loop_
_entity_poly.entity_id
_entity_poly.type
_entity_poly.pdbx_seq_one_letter_code
_entity_poly.pdbx_strand_id
1 'polypeptide(L)'
;KLWVANGKGFSSKANPFGPSPVRAKEEVISHGASFKPGDQVEYIGGLFKGSMSIIPVPTDKDLVAYSKAVYKNVPYSIAKTNLADSSAPGFPIPMKQNQSSPIKYVFYVIKENRTYDQVLSDIPQGNGDTSLLLFGKNITPNQHHIAESFVLLDNFYVDAEVSADGHNWSMGGYANDYLEKTWPSSYGGRGGTYGGEGQREIANNKNGFIWNQCYRNGVSYRSYGEFVSAGRPTLSILKDHYSTKYPSYNLAITDAYRFQVWKKDFDSLLALNKVPQFNTVRFGNDHTEGLRLGRPTPYAHVADNDYAVGLFIEALAKSPIWNETAVFILEDDAQNGSDHVDAHRSTAYVAGGFVKRNFVDHTPYTTTSMLRTMELILGMPPMTQYDAAATPMWKCFDSTAKPFVFSAIAPKINTKEVNTVRNEWQQKSEKLNFVMEDSNNDYEFNKILWHGLKGNIPYPAPRRAAFVTPTEKD
;
A
#
# COMPACT_ATOMS: atom_id res chain seq x y z
N LYS A 1 4.89 -43.23 -1.75
CA LYS A 1 5.59 -41.96 -1.50
C LYS A 1 4.95 -40.87 -2.35
N LEU A 2 4.81 -39.67 -1.77
CA LEU A 2 4.45 -38.46 -2.49
C LEU A 2 5.73 -37.72 -2.83
N TRP A 3 5.82 -37.18 -4.03
CA TRP A 3 6.93 -36.39 -4.51
C TRP A 3 6.40 -34.97 -4.77
N VAL A 4 6.95 -33.99 -4.08
CA VAL A 4 6.52 -32.59 -4.21
C VAL A 4 7.71 -31.76 -4.64
N ALA A 5 7.65 -31.24 -5.86
CA ALA A 5 8.64 -30.31 -6.39
C ALA A 5 8.24 -28.88 -6.07
N ASN A 6 9.16 -28.12 -5.50
CA ASN A 6 8.97 -26.71 -5.13
C ASN A 6 9.94 -25.85 -5.95
N GLY A 7 9.43 -24.92 -6.73
CA GLY A 7 10.24 -24.06 -7.60
C GLY A 7 11.14 -23.11 -6.82
N LYS A 8 10.66 -22.61 -5.67
CA LYS A 8 11.38 -21.62 -4.85
C LYS A 8 12.15 -22.23 -3.66
N GLY A 9 12.25 -23.52 -3.52
CA GLY A 9 13.08 -24.20 -2.50
C GLY A 9 13.13 -23.53 -1.13
N PHE A 10 14.34 -23.28 -0.62
CA PHE A 10 14.59 -22.76 0.74
C PHE A 10 14.92 -21.26 0.80
N SER A 11 14.99 -20.55 -0.30
CA SER A 11 15.29 -19.13 -0.29
C SER A 11 14.63 -18.42 -1.46
N SER A 12 14.11 -17.23 -1.22
CA SER A 12 13.86 -16.23 -2.24
C SER A 12 14.93 -15.15 -2.09
N LYS A 13 15.60 -14.80 -3.18
CA LYS A 13 16.55 -13.68 -3.20
C LYS A 13 16.09 -12.69 -4.24
N ALA A 14 16.25 -11.40 -3.95
CA ALA A 14 16.23 -10.40 -5.00
C ALA A 14 17.27 -10.78 -6.05
N ASN A 15 17.00 -10.45 -7.32
CA ASN A 15 17.92 -10.70 -8.42
C ASN A 15 18.86 -9.49 -8.60
N PRO A 16 20.00 -9.38 -7.86
CA PRO A 16 20.85 -8.19 -7.91
C PRO A 16 21.67 -8.08 -9.20
N PHE A 17 21.79 -9.17 -9.97
CA PHE A 17 22.66 -9.24 -11.14
C PHE A 17 21.93 -9.46 -12.45
N GLY A 18 20.67 -9.63 -12.44
CA GLY A 18 19.96 -9.84 -13.67
C GLY A 18 18.45 -9.88 -13.53
N PRO A 19 17.79 -9.89 -14.63
CA PRO A 19 18.06 -9.09 -15.81
C PRO A 19 18.16 -7.60 -15.42
N SER A 20 19.27 -6.99 -15.79
CA SER A 20 19.54 -5.60 -15.37
C SER A 20 18.73 -4.61 -16.21
N PRO A 21 17.97 -3.66 -15.58
CA PRO A 21 17.34 -2.57 -16.33
C PRO A 21 18.33 -1.73 -17.12
N VAL A 22 19.56 -1.60 -16.64
CA VAL A 22 20.63 -0.85 -17.31
C VAL A 22 21.14 -1.57 -18.55
N ARG A 23 21.09 -2.90 -18.56
CA ARG A 23 21.48 -3.76 -19.69
C ARG A 23 20.30 -4.34 -20.46
N ALA A 24 19.08 -3.93 -20.13
CA ALA A 24 17.86 -4.46 -20.76
C ALA A 24 17.88 -4.36 -22.28
N LYS A 25 18.49 -3.30 -22.83
CA LYS A 25 18.64 -3.14 -24.28
C LYS A 25 19.54 -4.22 -24.89
N GLU A 26 20.61 -4.58 -24.23
CA GLU A 26 21.53 -5.63 -24.65
C GLU A 26 20.89 -7.01 -24.47
N GLU A 27 20.16 -7.21 -23.39
CA GLU A 27 19.45 -8.45 -23.08
C GLU A 27 18.25 -8.71 -24.00
N VAL A 28 17.50 -7.67 -24.36
CA VAL A 28 16.34 -7.75 -25.28
C VAL A 28 16.77 -7.93 -26.73
N ILE A 29 17.88 -7.33 -27.13
CA ILE A 29 18.42 -7.48 -28.49
C ILE A 29 19.04 -8.87 -28.67
N SER A 30 19.46 -9.52 -27.63
CA SER A 30 20.16 -10.81 -27.68
C SER A 30 19.24 -12.04 -27.74
N HIS A 31 18.04 -11.93 -28.28
CA HIS A 31 17.31 -13.12 -28.71
C HIS A 31 18.17 -13.88 -29.75
N GLY A 32 19.00 -14.78 -29.23
CA GLY A 32 19.94 -15.55 -30.01
C GLY A 32 21.34 -14.96 -30.17
N ALA A 33 21.63 -13.80 -29.63
CA ALA A 33 23.00 -13.30 -29.56
C ALA A 33 23.69 -13.88 -28.33
N SER A 34 24.85 -14.46 -28.53
CA SER A 34 25.68 -15.00 -27.46
C SER A 34 26.04 -13.95 -26.43
N PHE A 35 25.71 -14.22 -25.14
CA PHE A 35 26.35 -13.55 -24.04
C PHE A 35 27.88 -13.69 -24.21
N LYS A 36 28.59 -12.60 -23.96
CA LYS A 36 30.05 -12.70 -23.95
C LYS A 36 30.48 -13.53 -22.75
N PRO A 37 31.44 -14.41 -22.84
CA PRO A 37 31.99 -15.11 -21.70
C PRO A 37 32.42 -14.11 -20.64
N GLY A 38 31.88 -14.25 -19.43
CA GLY A 38 32.12 -13.33 -18.30
C GLY A 38 31.01 -12.33 -18.01
N ASP A 39 29.97 -12.23 -18.84
CA ASP A 39 28.79 -11.45 -18.51
C ASP A 39 28.00 -12.17 -17.39
N GLN A 40 27.92 -11.52 -16.25
CA GLN A 40 27.07 -11.99 -15.15
C GLN A 40 25.60 -11.59 -15.43
N VAL A 41 24.96 -12.32 -16.33
CA VAL A 41 23.52 -12.17 -16.58
C VAL A 41 22.81 -13.34 -15.96
N GLU A 42 22.00 -13.07 -14.96
CA GLU A 42 21.19 -14.09 -14.30
C GLU A 42 19.77 -14.04 -14.87
N TYR A 43 19.41 -15.07 -15.62
CA TYR A 43 18.02 -15.29 -15.99
C TYR A 43 17.22 -15.62 -14.72
N ILE A 44 16.10 -14.92 -14.51
CA ILE A 44 15.29 -15.05 -13.29
C ILE A 44 14.89 -16.51 -12.98
N GLY A 45 14.60 -17.31 -14.00
CA GLY A 45 14.32 -18.74 -13.84
C GLY A 45 15.53 -19.53 -13.31
N GLY A 46 16.76 -19.07 -13.56
CA GLY A 46 17.99 -19.68 -13.07
C GLY A 46 18.28 -19.39 -11.60
N LEU A 47 17.61 -18.41 -11.00
CA LEU A 47 17.73 -18.06 -9.59
C LEU A 47 16.88 -18.95 -8.68
N PHE A 48 15.90 -19.63 -9.23
CA PHE A 48 15.06 -20.55 -8.48
C PHE A 48 15.85 -21.83 -8.18
N LYS A 49 16.32 -21.93 -6.97
CA LYS A 49 16.89 -23.19 -6.43
C LYS A 49 15.74 -24.03 -5.87
N GLY A 50 15.19 -24.87 -6.74
CA GLY A 50 14.12 -25.77 -6.36
C GLY A 50 14.52 -26.78 -5.31
N SER A 51 13.55 -27.34 -4.63
CA SER A 51 13.72 -28.49 -3.76
C SER A 51 12.69 -29.57 -4.09
N MET A 52 13.00 -30.79 -3.69
CA MET A 52 12.06 -31.90 -3.80
C MET A 52 11.86 -32.55 -2.45
N SER A 53 10.62 -32.59 -2.01
CA SER A 53 10.21 -33.32 -0.83
C SER A 53 9.76 -34.72 -1.20
N ILE A 54 10.30 -35.73 -0.53
CA ILE A 54 9.88 -37.12 -0.68
C ILE A 54 9.17 -37.52 0.61
N ILE A 55 7.88 -37.60 0.57
CA ILE A 55 7.03 -37.80 1.73
C ILE A 55 6.46 -39.23 1.70
N PRO A 56 6.65 -40.04 2.76
CA PRO A 56 5.90 -41.29 2.91
C PRO A 56 4.40 -41.02 2.77
N VAL A 57 3.66 -41.96 2.19
CA VAL A 57 2.21 -41.84 2.21
C VAL A 57 1.75 -41.71 3.67
N PRO A 58 1.13 -40.62 4.06
CA PRO A 58 0.74 -40.40 5.44
C PRO A 58 -0.34 -41.41 5.87
N THR A 59 -0.28 -41.81 7.12
CA THR A 59 -1.36 -42.55 7.77
C THR A 59 -2.51 -41.61 8.14
N ASP A 60 -3.69 -42.16 8.45
CA ASP A 60 -4.81 -41.34 8.94
C ASP A 60 -4.45 -40.52 10.18
N LYS A 61 -3.58 -41.09 11.06
CA LYS A 61 -3.07 -40.35 12.23
C LYS A 61 -2.19 -39.18 11.83
N ASP A 62 -1.35 -39.34 10.82
CA ASP A 62 -0.49 -38.26 10.29
C ASP A 62 -1.34 -37.19 9.63
N LEU A 63 -2.35 -37.58 8.85
CA LEU A 63 -3.29 -36.65 8.23
C LEU A 63 -4.03 -35.79 9.25
N VAL A 64 -4.46 -36.38 10.36
CA VAL A 64 -5.08 -35.61 11.47
C VAL A 64 -4.09 -34.61 12.07
N ALA A 65 -2.82 -35.01 12.28
CA ALA A 65 -1.79 -34.13 12.82
C ALA A 65 -1.47 -32.99 11.84
N TYR A 66 -1.30 -33.29 10.56
CA TYR A 66 -1.03 -32.30 9.53
C TYR A 66 -2.19 -31.32 9.36
N SER A 67 -3.43 -31.81 9.36
CA SER A 67 -4.63 -30.95 9.29
C SER A 67 -4.68 -29.97 10.48
N LYS A 68 -4.38 -30.44 11.70
CA LYS A 68 -4.29 -29.56 12.88
C LYS A 68 -3.21 -28.49 12.72
N ALA A 69 -2.06 -28.85 12.17
CA ALA A 69 -0.97 -27.91 11.92
C ALA A 69 -1.37 -26.86 10.86
N VAL A 70 -2.01 -27.28 9.78
CA VAL A 70 -2.54 -26.35 8.74
C VAL A 70 -3.53 -25.39 9.36
N TYR A 71 -4.55 -25.88 10.07
CA TYR A 71 -5.55 -25.01 10.69
C TYR A 71 -4.99 -24.10 11.77
N LYS A 72 -3.91 -24.51 12.45
CA LYS A 72 -3.20 -23.63 13.39
C LYS A 72 -2.48 -22.49 12.68
N ASN A 73 -1.94 -22.74 11.51
CA ASN A 73 -1.10 -21.80 10.76
C ASN A 73 -1.91 -20.88 9.81
N VAL A 74 -3.20 -21.19 9.56
CA VAL A 74 -4.06 -20.30 8.76
C VAL A 74 -4.83 -19.34 9.66
N PRO A 75 -5.04 -18.09 9.24
CA PRO A 75 -5.77 -17.11 10.04
C PRO A 75 -7.27 -17.42 10.15
N TYR A 76 -7.80 -18.29 9.32
CA TYR A 76 -9.21 -18.66 9.27
C TYR A 76 -9.55 -19.74 10.29
N SER A 77 -10.61 -19.55 11.04
CA SER A 77 -11.19 -20.58 11.92
C SER A 77 -12.69 -20.43 11.98
N ILE A 78 -13.39 -21.56 12.22
CA ILE A 78 -14.85 -21.56 12.43
C ILE A 78 -15.23 -20.59 13.56
N ALA A 79 -14.42 -20.49 14.62
CA ALA A 79 -14.65 -19.55 15.71
C ALA A 79 -14.57 -18.07 15.23
N LYS A 80 -13.64 -17.75 14.31
CA LYS A 80 -13.56 -16.40 13.72
C LYS A 80 -14.73 -16.13 12.77
N THR A 81 -15.13 -17.12 11.99
CA THR A 81 -16.31 -17.03 11.12
C THR A 81 -17.58 -16.84 11.96
N ASN A 82 -17.74 -17.59 13.05
CA ASN A 82 -18.88 -17.46 13.96
C ASN A 82 -18.89 -16.13 14.73
N LEU A 83 -17.70 -15.57 15.07
CA LEU A 83 -17.59 -14.22 15.63
C LEU A 83 -18.07 -13.16 14.65
N ALA A 84 -17.80 -13.36 13.36
CA ALA A 84 -18.29 -12.51 12.29
C ALA A 84 -19.82 -12.55 12.17
N ASP A 85 -20.42 -13.72 12.38
CA ASP A 85 -21.89 -13.89 12.40
C ASP A 85 -22.58 -13.30 13.64
N SER A 86 -21.82 -12.98 14.70
CA SER A 86 -22.34 -12.49 15.99
C SER A 86 -22.29 -10.96 16.13
N SER A 87 -22.05 -10.20 15.05
CA SER A 87 -22.12 -8.74 15.14
C SER A 87 -23.51 -8.29 15.58
N ALA A 88 -23.56 -7.57 16.69
CA ALA A 88 -24.82 -7.03 17.22
C ALA A 88 -25.49 -6.13 16.17
N PRO A 89 -26.83 -6.09 16.10
CA PRO A 89 -27.53 -5.14 15.26
C PRO A 89 -27.05 -3.72 15.52
N GLY A 90 -26.71 -2.97 14.48
CA GLY A 90 -26.17 -1.60 14.57
C GLY A 90 -24.65 -1.52 14.80
N PHE A 91 -23.92 -2.65 14.80
CA PHE A 91 -22.47 -2.60 14.78
C PHE A 91 -21.99 -1.94 13.46
N PRO A 92 -20.99 -1.04 13.51
CA PRO A 92 -20.62 -0.23 12.35
C PRO A 92 -20.14 -1.01 11.14
N ILE A 93 -19.60 -2.23 11.35
CA ILE A 93 -19.26 -3.15 10.27
C ILE A 93 -20.32 -4.24 10.20
N PRO A 94 -21.32 -4.15 9.33
CA PRO A 94 -22.31 -5.20 9.15
C PRO A 94 -21.66 -6.45 8.58
N MET A 95 -21.81 -7.58 9.24
CA MET A 95 -21.21 -8.83 8.79
C MET A 95 -22.05 -9.55 7.75
N LYS A 96 -23.28 -9.13 7.53
CA LYS A 96 -24.17 -9.63 6.49
C LYS A 96 -24.49 -8.54 5.49
N GLN A 97 -24.48 -8.90 4.22
CA GLN A 97 -24.94 -8.04 3.14
C GLN A 97 -26.36 -7.54 3.41
N ASN A 98 -26.68 -6.34 3.02
CA ASN A 98 -27.95 -5.66 3.25
C ASN A 98 -28.29 -5.29 4.71
N GLN A 99 -27.34 -5.36 5.61
CA GLN A 99 -27.47 -4.70 6.92
C GLN A 99 -26.96 -3.26 6.81
N SER A 100 -27.66 -2.33 7.44
CA SER A 100 -27.25 -0.92 7.45
C SER A 100 -26.15 -0.65 8.46
N SER A 101 -25.14 0.11 8.06
CA SER A 101 -24.13 0.69 8.93
C SER A 101 -24.58 2.06 9.43
N PRO A 102 -24.25 2.48 10.67
CA PRO A 102 -24.37 3.86 11.11
C PRO A 102 -23.34 4.79 10.45
N ILE A 103 -22.28 4.24 9.83
CA ILE A 103 -21.30 4.99 9.05
C ILE A 103 -21.87 5.24 7.65
N LYS A 104 -21.93 6.50 7.27
CA LYS A 104 -22.50 6.93 5.99
C LYS A 104 -21.46 7.39 4.98
N TYR A 105 -20.29 7.84 5.49
CA TYR A 105 -19.24 8.42 4.67
C TYR A 105 -17.94 7.65 4.85
N VAL A 106 -17.37 7.24 3.75
CA VAL A 106 -16.07 6.55 3.69
C VAL A 106 -15.10 7.42 2.89
N PHE A 107 -13.95 7.72 3.49
CA PHE A 107 -12.82 8.35 2.82
C PHE A 107 -11.68 7.34 2.74
N TYR A 108 -11.20 7.07 1.54
CA TYR A 108 -10.14 6.13 1.25
C TYR A 108 -8.95 6.91 0.68
N VAL A 109 -7.88 6.98 1.45
CA VAL A 109 -6.67 7.76 1.14
C VAL A 109 -5.58 6.80 0.72
N ILE A 110 -5.02 7.04 -0.47
CA ILE A 110 -3.90 6.30 -1.01
C ILE A 110 -2.65 7.18 -0.90
N LYS A 111 -1.60 6.62 -0.33
CA LYS A 111 -0.26 7.19 -0.18
C LYS A 111 0.73 6.38 -1.01
N GLU A 112 2.01 6.77 -1.01
CA GLU A 112 3.04 6.22 -1.91
C GLU A 112 4.23 5.65 -1.13
N ASN A 113 4.32 4.34 -1.14
CA ASN A 113 5.52 3.50 -1.11
C ASN A 113 6.33 3.53 0.20
N ARG A 114 5.72 3.29 1.36
CA ARG A 114 6.48 3.13 2.63
C ARG A 114 6.15 1.84 3.34
N THR A 115 7.18 1.21 3.93
CA THR A 115 7.01 0.09 4.84
C THR A 115 6.66 0.55 6.25
N TYR A 116 6.13 -0.37 7.05
CA TYR A 116 5.88 -0.13 8.47
C TYR A 116 7.15 0.30 9.21
N ASP A 117 8.26 -0.43 9.06
CA ASP A 117 9.49 -0.13 9.78
C ASP A 117 10.12 1.21 9.38
N GLN A 118 9.97 1.63 8.13
CA GLN A 118 10.49 2.93 7.69
C GLN A 118 9.83 4.12 8.40
N VAL A 119 8.58 3.96 8.90
CA VAL A 119 7.78 5.07 9.42
C VAL A 119 7.39 4.90 10.88
N LEU A 120 6.88 3.74 11.29
CA LEU A 120 6.24 3.53 12.59
C LEU A 120 7.01 2.61 13.54
N SER A 121 8.23 2.18 13.18
CA SER A 121 8.99 1.25 14.02
C SER A 121 9.45 1.85 15.37
N ASP A 122 9.35 3.15 15.56
CA ASP A 122 9.63 3.85 16.83
C ASP A 122 8.40 3.95 17.76
N ILE A 123 7.26 3.35 17.40
CA ILE A 123 6.11 3.19 18.30
C ILE A 123 6.31 1.91 19.14
N PRO A 124 6.54 2.03 20.46
CA PRO A 124 6.95 0.89 21.30
C PRO A 124 5.91 -0.22 21.43
N GLN A 125 4.63 0.10 21.17
CA GLN A 125 3.53 -0.85 21.29
C GLN A 125 3.39 -1.77 20.07
N GLY A 126 4.02 -1.41 18.95
CA GLY A 126 3.98 -2.17 17.71
C GLY A 126 5.19 -3.07 17.54
N ASN A 127 5.10 -3.98 16.55
CA ASN A 127 6.19 -4.86 16.18
C ASN A 127 7.14 -4.14 15.19
N GLY A 128 8.01 -3.25 15.67
CA GLY A 128 8.92 -2.45 14.86
C GLY A 128 10.40 -2.77 15.08
N ASP A 129 11.22 -2.63 14.02
CA ASP A 129 12.68 -2.63 14.08
C ASP A 129 13.20 -1.20 13.83
N THR A 130 13.54 -0.48 14.90
CA THR A 130 14.01 0.92 14.83
C THR A 130 15.31 1.10 14.07
N SER A 131 16.09 0.06 13.80
CA SER A 131 17.27 0.13 12.97
C SER A 131 16.93 0.48 11.51
N LEU A 132 15.70 0.14 11.09
CA LEU A 132 15.18 0.38 9.73
C LEU A 132 14.42 1.71 9.60
N LEU A 133 14.22 2.42 10.70
CA LEU A 133 13.48 3.69 10.73
C LEU A 133 14.16 4.76 9.85
N LEU A 134 13.41 5.32 8.93
CA LEU A 134 13.82 6.46 8.10
C LEU A 134 13.06 7.74 8.47
N PHE A 135 11.77 7.63 8.67
CA PHE A 135 10.83 8.75 8.79
C PHE A 135 10.04 8.69 10.10
N GLY A 136 10.74 8.62 11.24
CA GLY A 136 10.15 8.52 12.55
C GLY A 136 9.32 9.73 12.99
N LYS A 137 8.86 9.74 14.23
CA LYS A 137 7.90 10.71 14.82
C LYS A 137 8.27 12.20 14.62
N ASN A 138 9.53 12.53 14.41
CA ASN A 138 9.94 13.92 14.13
C ASN A 138 9.59 14.37 12.70
N ILE A 139 9.50 13.44 11.77
CA ILE A 139 9.17 13.66 10.35
C ILE A 139 7.69 13.44 10.12
N THR A 140 7.11 12.42 10.78
CA THR A 140 5.72 11.98 10.62
C THR A 140 4.88 12.10 11.90
N PRO A 141 4.83 13.28 12.56
CA PRO A 141 4.12 13.43 13.83
C PRO A 141 2.62 13.18 13.73
N ASN A 142 1.99 13.43 12.57
CA ASN A 142 0.56 13.23 12.39
C ASN A 142 0.20 11.77 12.16
N GLN A 143 0.98 11.05 11.38
CA GLN A 143 0.80 9.60 11.18
C GLN A 143 0.96 8.86 12.51
N HIS A 144 1.95 9.23 13.33
CA HIS A 144 2.10 8.73 14.69
C HIS A 144 0.91 9.09 15.56
N HIS A 145 0.46 10.35 15.51
CA HIS A 145 -0.70 10.79 16.29
C HIS A 145 -1.97 10.04 15.91
N ILE A 146 -2.19 9.74 14.62
CA ILE A 146 -3.33 8.93 14.17
C ILE A 146 -3.20 7.50 14.68
N ALA A 147 -2.05 6.85 14.50
CA ALA A 147 -1.81 5.47 14.93
C ALA A 147 -1.96 5.31 16.46
N GLU A 148 -1.41 6.24 17.23
CA GLU A 148 -1.48 6.23 18.69
C GLU A 148 -2.88 6.58 19.24
N SER A 149 -3.60 7.49 18.57
CA SER A 149 -4.93 7.95 19.03
C SER A 149 -6.07 7.02 18.66
N PHE A 150 -5.95 6.32 17.52
CA PHE A 150 -6.96 5.40 17.02
C PHE A 150 -6.47 3.96 17.12
N VAL A 151 -6.11 3.35 16.02
CA VAL A 151 -5.68 1.97 15.98
C VAL A 151 -4.28 1.90 15.37
N LEU A 152 -3.33 1.35 16.12
CA LEU A 152 -2.03 0.96 15.60
C LEU A 152 -2.17 -0.40 14.92
N LEU A 153 -1.92 -0.44 13.62
CA LEU A 153 -1.91 -1.64 12.79
C LEU A 153 -0.44 -2.01 12.49
N ASP A 154 0.11 -2.95 13.20
CA ASP A 154 1.52 -3.36 13.03
C ASP A 154 1.69 -4.64 12.19
N ASN A 155 0.58 -5.14 11.66
CA ASN A 155 0.54 -6.37 10.88
C ASN A 155 -0.36 -6.20 9.64
N PHE A 156 -0.18 -5.08 8.95
CA PHE A 156 -0.88 -4.76 7.70
C PHE A 156 0.06 -4.95 6.51
N TYR A 157 -0.45 -5.53 5.45
CA TYR A 157 0.31 -5.85 4.23
C TYR A 157 -0.41 -5.28 3.00
N VAL A 158 0.34 -4.65 2.12
CA VAL A 158 -0.16 -4.33 0.78
C VAL A 158 -0.23 -5.59 -0.06
N ASP A 159 -1.20 -5.67 -0.97
CA ASP A 159 -1.38 -6.84 -1.84
C ASP A 159 -0.57 -6.73 -3.15
N ALA A 160 0.19 -5.64 -3.32
CA ALA A 160 0.91 -5.28 -4.53
C ALA A 160 2.42 -5.29 -4.34
N GLU A 161 3.15 -5.48 -5.44
CA GLU A 161 4.61 -5.41 -5.51
C GLU A 161 5.12 -4.00 -5.85
N VAL A 162 4.36 -3.25 -6.69
CA VAL A 162 4.71 -1.94 -7.25
C VAL A 162 3.44 -1.12 -7.50
N SER A 163 3.55 0.21 -7.72
CA SER A 163 2.35 1.03 -7.94
C SER A 163 1.56 0.65 -9.20
N ALA A 164 2.19 0.06 -10.22
CA ALA A 164 1.47 -0.43 -11.42
C ALA A 164 0.34 -1.39 -11.08
N ASP A 165 0.55 -2.30 -10.15
CA ASP A 165 -0.48 -3.20 -9.65
C ASP A 165 -1.15 -2.68 -8.37
N GLY A 166 -0.46 -1.82 -7.58
CA GLY A 166 -0.91 -1.28 -6.31
C GLY A 166 -2.21 -0.50 -6.37
N HIS A 167 -2.31 0.45 -7.28
CA HIS A 167 -3.54 1.20 -7.47
C HIS A 167 -4.68 0.32 -8.00
N ASN A 168 -4.37 -0.69 -8.82
CA ASN A 168 -5.37 -1.64 -9.28
C ASN A 168 -5.86 -2.56 -8.14
N TRP A 169 -4.95 -3.03 -7.27
CA TRP A 169 -5.31 -3.76 -6.06
C TRP A 169 -6.15 -2.90 -5.12
N SER A 170 -5.74 -1.65 -4.88
CA SER A 170 -6.41 -0.72 -3.97
C SER A 170 -7.82 -0.36 -4.43
N MET A 171 -8.05 -0.25 -5.75
CA MET A 171 -9.35 0.16 -6.29
C MET A 171 -10.19 -1.00 -6.81
N GLY A 172 -9.63 -2.18 -7.02
CA GLY A 172 -10.34 -3.28 -7.68
C GLY A 172 -10.27 -4.63 -6.98
N GLY A 173 -9.51 -4.74 -5.88
CA GLY A 173 -9.33 -5.98 -5.14
C GLY A 173 -8.48 -7.04 -5.85
N TYR A 174 -7.89 -6.71 -7.01
CA TYR A 174 -6.83 -7.47 -7.69
C TYR A 174 -6.26 -6.66 -8.86
N ALA A 175 -5.03 -6.98 -9.27
CA ALA A 175 -4.52 -6.65 -10.58
C ALA A 175 -4.75 -7.84 -11.52
N ASN A 176 -5.11 -7.58 -12.77
CA ASN A 176 -5.44 -8.67 -13.68
C ASN A 176 -4.19 -9.34 -14.27
N ASP A 177 -4.38 -10.50 -14.88
CA ASP A 177 -3.34 -11.32 -15.47
C ASP A 177 -2.42 -10.57 -16.48
N TYR A 178 -3.00 -9.66 -17.25
CA TYR A 178 -2.20 -8.84 -18.17
C TYR A 178 -1.25 -7.93 -17.42
N LEU A 179 -1.76 -7.20 -16.42
CA LEU A 179 -0.97 -6.24 -15.64
C LEU A 179 0.12 -6.95 -14.86
N GLU A 180 -0.21 -8.03 -14.14
CA GLU A 180 0.75 -8.82 -13.36
C GLU A 180 1.88 -9.43 -14.20
N LYS A 181 1.62 -9.75 -15.46
CA LYS A 181 2.64 -10.29 -16.37
C LYS A 181 3.46 -9.23 -17.09
N THR A 182 2.97 -8.01 -17.21
CA THR A 182 3.63 -6.97 -18.00
C THR A 182 4.39 -5.95 -17.19
N TRP A 183 3.98 -5.64 -15.97
CA TRP A 183 4.69 -4.68 -15.12
C TRP A 183 6.16 -5.08 -14.86
N PRO A 184 6.54 -6.37 -14.64
CA PRO A 184 7.94 -6.72 -14.41
C PRO A 184 8.87 -6.36 -15.59
N SER A 185 8.36 -6.37 -16.82
CA SER A 185 9.13 -5.93 -17.99
C SER A 185 9.29 -4.42 -18.03
N SER A 186 8.21 -3.69 -17.73
CA SER A 186 8.22 -2.22 -17.71
C SER A 186 9.16 -1.67 -16.65
N TYR A 187 9.05 -2.14 -15.42
CA TYR A 187 9.91 -1.74 -14.30
C TYR A 187 11.36 -2.23 -14.45
N GLY A 188 11.54 -3.38 -15.09
CA GLY A 188 12.86 -3.91 -15.43
C GLY A 188 13.55 -3.18 -16.59
N GLY A 189 12.95 -2.14 -17.16
CA GLY A 189 13.52 -1.38 -18.27
C GLY A 189 13.64 -2.17 -19.59
N ARG A 190 12.87 -3.27 -19.75
CA ARG A 190 12.90 -4.15 -20.91
C ARG A 190 11.88 -3.78 -21.97
N GLY A 191 11.29 -2.63 -21.86
CA GLY A 191 10.22 -2.20 -22.74
C GLY A 191 8.84 -2.49 -22.16
N GLY A 192 7.81 -2.15 -22.92
CA GLY A 192 6.45 -2.10 -22.42
C GLY A 192 6.09 -0.69 -21.96
N THR A 193 4.89 -0.53 -21.49
CA THR A 193 4.40 0.73 -20.96
C THR A 193 3.65 0.43 -19.66
N TYR A 194 3.75 1.34 -18.71
CA TYR A 194 2.86 1.39 -17.57
C TYR A 194 1.41 1.39 -18.08
N GLY A 195 0.63 0.44 -17.66
CA GLY A 195 -0.73 0.24 -18.18
C GLY A 195 -1.80 0.23 -17.08
N GLY A 196 -1.40 0.52 -15.83
CA GLY A 196 -2.29 0.59 -14.67
C GLY A 196 -3.20 1.81 -14.67
N GLU A 197 -3.97 1.99 -13.62
CA GLU A 197 -4.83 3.15 -13.37
C GLU A 197 -5.78 3.51 -14.54
N GLY A 198 -6.36 2.51 -15.20
CA GLY A 198 -7.32 2.72 -16.28
C GLY A 198 -6.75 3.23 -17.59
N GLN A 199 -5.42 3.37 -17.71
CA GLN A 199 -4.78 3.91 -18.93
C GLN A 199 -4.90 2.96 -20.12
N ARG A 200 -5.04 1.65 -19.86
CA ARG A 200 -5.28 0.63 -20.88
C ARG A 200 -6.45 -0.25 -20.51
N GLU A 201 -7.38 -0.40 -21.42
CA GLU A 201 -8.58 -1.21 -21.20
C GLU A 201 -8.24 -2.67 -20.84
N ILE A 202 -7.21 -3.26 -21.49
CA ILE A 202 -6.79 -4.63 -21.22
C ILE A 202 -6.22 -4.82 -19.80
N ALA A 203 -5.69 -3.77 -19.18
CA ALA A 203 -5.21 -3.79 -17.80
C ALA A 203 -6.32 -3.56 -16.77
N ASN A 204 -7.52 -3.18 -17.21
CA ASN A 204 -8.65 -2.94 -16.33
C ASN A 204 -9.28 -4.26 -15.89
N ASN A 205 -9.74 -4.28 -14.66
CA ASN A 205 -10.46 -5.43 -14.11
C ASN A 205 -11.78 -5.63 -14.86
N LYS A 206 -12.10 -6.86 -15.21
CA LYS A 206 -13.29 -7.20 -16.00
C LYS A 206 -14.59 -6.67 -15.40
N ASN A 207 -14.71 -6.70 -14.09
CA ASN A 207 -15.89 -6.22 -13.36
C ASN A 207 -15.79 -4.73 -12.98
N GLY A 208 -14.75 -4.05 -13.43
CA GLY A 208 -14.43 -2.67 -13.08
C GLY A 208 -13.79 -2.55 -11.70
N PHE A 209 -13.83 -1.36 -11.16
CA PHE A 209 -13.23 -0.95 -9.90
C PHE A 209 -14.31 -0.58 -8.88
N ILE A 210 -13.92 -0.17 -7.68
CA ILE A 210 -14.84 0.15 -6.58
C ILE A 210 -15.88 1.21 -6.98
N TRP A 211 -15.55 2.15 -7.85
CA TRP A 211 -16.52 3.14 -8.35
C TRP A 211 -17.61 2.51 -9.22
N ASN A 212 -17.27 1.45 -9.99
CA ASN A 212 -18.28 0.67 -10.71
C ASN A 212 -19.19 -0.09 -9.74
N GLN A 213 -18.62 -0.57 -8.62
CA GLN A 213 -19.37 -1.22 -7.55
C GLN A 213 -20.30 -0.22 -6.85
N CYS A 214 -19.80 0.99 -6.54
CA CYS A 214 -20.63 2.07 -6.00
C CYS A 214 -21.81 2.38 -6.93
N TYR A 215 -21.55 2.57 -8.21
CA TYR A 215 -22.59 2.86 -9.20
C TYR A 215 -23.67 1.77 -9.26
N ARG A 216 -23.28 0.50 -9.32
CA ARG A 216 -24.21 -0.63 -9.35
C ARG A 216 -25.11 -0.73 -8.11
N ASN A 217 -24.61 -0.24 -6.97
CA ASN A 217 -25.32 -0.32 -5.69
C ASN A 217 -25.92 1.03 -5.23
N GLY A 218 -25.93 2.05 -6.09
CA GLY A 218 -26.54 3.34 -5.78
C GLY A 218 -25.77 4.16 -4.73
N VAL A 219 -24.48 3.84 -4.48
CA VAL A 219 -23.59 4.57 -3.59
C VAL A 219 -22.97 5.73 -4.35
N SER A 220 -23.14 6.95 -3.85
CA SER A 220 -22.50 8.13 -4.43
C SER A 220 -21.00 8.14 -4.19
N TYR A 221 -20.21 8.56 -5.19
CA TYR A 221 -18.75 8.51 -5.11
C TYR A 221 -18.07 9.69 -5.78
N ARG A 222 -16.80 9.95 -5.39
CA ARG A 222 -15.95 10.98 -5.99
C ARG A 222 -14.47 10.61 -5.85
N SER A 223 -13.68 10.91 -6.91
CA SER A 223 -12.24 10.74 -6.92
C SER A 223 -11.50 12.08 -6.85
N TYR A 224 -10.43 12.10 -6.06
CA TYR A 224 -9.46 13.18 -5.96
C TYR A 224 -8.06 12.61 -6.24
N GLY A 225 -7.71 12.50 -7.52
CA GLY A 225 -6.40 12.08 -8.00
C GLY A 225 -6.33 10.64 -8.48
N GLU A 226 -7.01 9.71 -7.82
CA GLU A 226 -7.03 8.31 -8.23
C GLU A 226 -7.68 8.12 -9.61
N PHE A 227 -6.98 7.42 -10.52
CA PHE A 227 -7.39 7.17 -11.90
C PHE A 227 -7.72 8.47 -12.67
N VAL A 228 -6.92 9.51 -12.38
CA VAL A 228 -6.97 10.81 -13.05
C VAL A 228 -5.59 11.17 -13.59
N SER A 229 -5.43 11.19 -14.89
CA SER A 229 -4.18 11.53 -15.56
C SER A 229 -4.33 12.84 -16.36
N ALA A 230 -3.36 13.74 -16.26
CA ALA A 230 -3.38 15.04 -16.93
C ALA A 230 -4.70 15.83 -16.73
N GLY A 231 -5.27 15.74 -15.54
CA GLY A 231 -6.51 16.44 -15.19
C GLY A 231 -7.79 15.84 -15.79
N ARG A 232 -7.72 14.60 -16.33
CA ARG A 232 -8.86 13.88 -16.92
C ARG A 232 -8.98 12.49 -16.31
N PRO A 233 -10.22 11.99 -16.10
CA PRO A 233 -10.40 10.63 -15.62
C PRO A 233 -9.99 9.63 -16.69
N THR A 234 -9.31 8.57 -16.29
CA THR A 234 -8.89 7.47 -17.19
C THR A 234 -10.02 6.46 -17.40
N LEU A 235 -11.00 6.43 -16.50
CA LEU A 235 -12.17 5.55 -16.58
C LEU A 235 -13.44 6.36 -16.85
N SER A 236 -14.30 5.88 -17.74
CA SER A 236 -15.58 6.50 -18.06
C SER A 236 -16.51 6.62 -16.85
N ILE A 237 -16.44 5.68 -15.90
CA ILE A 237 -17.24 5.68 -14.67
C ILE A 237 -16.94 6.89 -13.77
N LEU A 238 -15.75 7.48 -13.88
CA LEU A 238 -15.36 8.67 -13.12
C LEU A 238 -15.75 9.98 -13.81
N LYS A 239 -16.29 9.95 -15.03
CA LYS A 239 -16.78 11.15 -15.68
C LYS A 239 -17.84 11.80 -14.79
N ASP A 240 -17.67 13.11 -14.52
CA ASP A 240 -18.50 13.91 -13.62
C ASP A 240 -18.42 13.53 -12.11
N HIS A 241 -17.62 12.52 -11.77
CA HIS A 241 -17.40 12.02 -10.41
C HIS A 241 -15.96 12.19 -9.91
N TYR A 242 -15.23 13.18 -10.41
CA TYR A 242 -13.88 13.51 -9.95
C TYR A 242 -13.72 15.01 -9.76
N SER A 243 -12.70 15.42 -9.04
CA SER A 243 -12.36 16.83 -8.90
C SER A 243 -11.45 17.28 -10.05
N THR A 244 -11.96 18.15 -10.94
CA THR A 244 -11.21 18.70 -12.07
C THR A 244 -10.07 19.63 -11.67
N LYS A 245 -10.04 20.06 -10.40
CA LYS A 245 -9.03 20.96 -9.84
C LYS A 245 -7.96 20.22 -9.03
N TYR A 246 -8.23 18.98 -8.66
CA TYR A 246 -7.27 18.19 -7.89
C TYR A 246 -6.13 17.75 -8.80
N PRO A 247 -4.86 18.00 -8.42
CA PRO A 247 -3.73 17.65 -9.26
C PRO A 247 -3.61 16.14 -9.45
N SER A 248 -3.30 15.71 -10.67
CA SER A 248 -2.82 14.36 -10.95
C SER A 248 -1.43 14.14 -10.32
N TYR A 249 -0.87 12.94 -10.49
CA TYR A 249 0.49 12.63 -10.03
C TYR A 249 1.50 13.67 -10.54
N ASN A 250 2.17 14.30 -9.63
CA ASN A 250 3.27 15.23 -9.85
C ASN A 250 3.93 15.56 -8.51
N LEU A 251 5.11 15.04 -8.26
CA LEU A 251 5.85 15.22 -7.01
C LEU A 251 6.32 16.68 -6.77
N ALA A 252 6.29 17.53 -7.80
CA ALA A 252 6.55 18.95 -7.63
C ALA A 252 5.39 19.72 -6.97
N ILE A 253 4.22 19.10 -6.84
CA ILE A 253 3.04 19.67 -6.21
C ILE A 253 2.92 19.08 -4.80
N THR A 254 2.93 19.93 -3.78
CA THR A 254 2.87 19.53 -2.37
C THR A 254 1.52 18.89 -2.03
N ASP A 255 1.52 17.94 -1.10
CA ASP A 255 0.27 17.37 -0.58
C ASP A 255 -0.50 18.35 0.29
N ALA A 256 0.19 19.28 0.95
CA ALA A 256 -0.45 20.41 1.60
C ALA A 256 -1.30 21.25 0.62
N TYR A 257 -0.84 21.43 -0.63
CA TYR A 257 -1.65 22.07 -1.66
C TYR A 257 -2.81 21.17 -2.12
N ARG A 258 -2.58 19.87 -2.32
CA ARG A 258 -3.65 18.91 -2.64
C ARG A 258 -4.74 18.92 -1.57
N PHE A 259 -4.36 18.95 -0.29
CA PHE A 259 -5.30 19.12 0.81
C PHE A 259 -6.13 20.40 0.67
N GLN A 260 -5.54 21.55 0.34
CA GLN A 260 -6.28 22.80 0.18
C GLN A 260 -7.33 22.71 -0.95
N VAL A 261 -6.98 22.06 -2.07
CA VAL A 261 -7.90 21.83 -3.19
C VAL A 261 -9.05 20.92 -2.77
N TRP A 262 -8.73 19.80 -2.11
CA TRP A 262 -9.73 18.89 -1.55
C TRP A 262 -10.64 19.61 -0.54
N LYS A 263 -10.07 20.35 0.40
CA LYS A 263 -10.81 21.04 1.47
C LYS A 263 -11.83 22.03 0.90
N LYS A 264 -11.44 22.78 -0.11
CA LYS A 264 -12.34 23.74 -0.78
C LYS A 264 -13.53 23.03 -1.45
N ASP A 265 -13.29 21.91 -2.10
CA ASP A 265 -14.35 21.12 -2.73
C ASP A 265 -15.24 20.45 -1.68
N PHE A 266 -14.62 19.85 -0.64
CA PHE A 266 -15.33 19.26 0.49
C PHE A 266 -16.25 20.25 1.20
N ASP A 267 -15.77 21.46 1.52
CA ASP A 267 -16.58 22.49 2.16
C ASP A 267 -17.79 22.90 1.32
N SER A 268 -17.59 23.00 0.00
CA SER A 268 -18.66 23.31 -0.93
C SER A 268 -19.73 22.21 -0.96
N LEU A 269 -19.28 20.94 -0.99
CA LEU A 269 -20.17 19.78 -0.97
C LEU A 269 -20.89 19.64 0.37
N LEU A 270 -20.19 19.91 1.47
CA LEU A 270 -20.75 19.88 2.82
C LEU A 270 -21.83 20.93 3.01
N ALA A 271 -21.58 22.17 2.56
CA ALA A 271 -22.57 23.27 2.60
C ALA A 271 -23.83 22.97 1.78
N LEU A 272 -23.69 22.19 0.69
CA LEU A 272 -24.80 21.76 -0.15
C LEU A 272 -25.47 20.46 0.32
N ASN A 273 -24.96 19.85 1.39
CA ASN A 273 -25.38 18.52 1.87
C ASN A 273 -25.25 17.43 0.78
N LYS A 274 -24.15 17.49 0.00
CA LYS A 274 -23.86 16.63 -1.16
C LYS A 274 -22.53 15.92 -1.07
N VAL A 275 -21.97 15.74 0.14
CA VAL A 275 -20.76 14.94 0.32
C VAL A 275 -21.05 13.51 -0.15
N PRO A 276 -20.25 12.95 -1.08
CA PRO A 276 -20.45 11.58 -1.54
C PRO A 276 -20.20 10.57 -0.41
N GLN A 277 -20.89 9.43 -0.49
CA GLN A 277 -20.75 8.35 0.49
C GLN A 277 -19.36 7.70 0.42
N PHE A 278 -18.77 7.60 -0.77
CA PHE A 278 -17.43 7.06 -0.99
C PHE A 278 -16.53 8.10 -1.68
N ASN A 279 -15.36 8.37 -1.09
CA ASN A 279 -14.40 9.35 -1.58
C ASN A 279 -13.01 8.75 -1.62
N THR A 280 -12.34 8.75 -2.77
CA THR A 280 -10.93 8.39 -2.90
C THR A 280 -10.06 9.63 -2.97
N VAL A 281 -8.96 9.66 -2.26
CA VAL A 281 -8.02 10.81 -2.20
C VAL A 281 -6.59 10.29 -2.32
N ARG A 282 -5.79 10.90 -3.17
CA ARG A 282 -4.38 10.54 -3.34
C ARG A 282 -3.48 11.61 -2.73
N PHE A 283 -2.59 11.21 -1.81
CA PHE A 283 -1.50 12.00 -1.28
C PHE A 283 -0.18 11.24 -1.51
N GLY A 284 0.57 11.60 -2.53
CA GLY A 284 1.69 10.80 -3.04
C GLY A 284 3.08 11.39 -2.81
N ASN A 285 3.24 12.48 -2.01
CA ASN A 285 4.55 13.09 -1.86
C ASN A 285 5.53 12.29 -0.99
N ASP A 286 5.06 11.35 -0.20
CA ASP A 286 5.93 10.44 0.55
C ASP A 286 6.74 9.49 -0.34
N HIS A 287 6.39 9.33 -1.63
CA HIS A 287 7.24 8.72 -2.64
C HIS A 287 8.63 9.35 -2.69
N THR A 288 8.72 10.67 -2.58
CA THR A 288 9.94 11.49 -2.70
C THR A 288 10.54 11.51 -4.12
N GLU A 289 11.43 12.48 -4.38
CA GLU A 289 12.27 12.51 -5.58
C GLU A 289 13.74 12.16 -5.26
N GLY A 290 13.98 11.42 -4.18
CA GLY A 290 15.30 11.04 -3.74
C GLY A 290 16.18 12.25 -3.38
N LEU A 291 17.43 12.26 -3.87
CA LEU A 291 18.41 13.27 -3.54
C LEU A 291 18.68 14.27 -4.70
N ARG A 292 17.74 14.41 -5.63
CA ARG A 292 17.88 15.31 -6.80
C ARG A 292 18.09 16.76 -6.36
N LEU A 293 19.09 17.44 -6.92
CA LEU A 293 19.42 18.83 -6.54
C LEU A 293 18.26 19.79 -6.81
N GLY A 294 18.04 20.68 -5.86
CA GLY A 294 16.99 21.68 -5.94
C GLY A 294 15.56 21.14 -5.78
N ARG A 295 15.41 19.82 -5.61
CA ARG A 295 14.14 19.20 -5.23
C ARG A 295 14.03 19.08 -3.72
N PRO A 296 12.83 19.01 -3.15
CA PRO A 296 12.70 18.84 -1.71
C PRO A 296 13.49 17.63 -1.20
N THR A 297 14.03 17.73 -0.01
CA THR A 297 14.70 16.58 0.63
C THR A 297 13.68 15.47 0.89
N PRO A 298 14.09 14.19 1.00
CA PRO A 298 13.17 13.11 1.38
C PRO A 298 12.40 13.40 2.67
N TYR A 299 13.05 14.02 3.65
CA TYR A 299 12.38 14.47 4.88
C TYR A 299 11.33 15.55 4.61
N ALA A 300 11.63 16.52 3.75
CA ALA A 300 10.68 17.58 3.41
C ALA A 300 9.44 17.04 2.68
N HIS A 301 9.63 16.10 1.75
CA HIS A 301 8.54 15.45 1.03
C HIS A 301 7.62 14.65 1.99
N VAL A 302 8.19 13.78 2.82
CA VAL A 302 7.43 12.94 3.74
C VAL A 302 6.74 13.78 4.83
N ALA A 303 7.38 14.84 5.32
CA ALA A 303 6.77 15.74 6.29
C ALA A 303 5.63 16.59 5.71
N ASP A 304 5.68 16.94 4.42
CA ASP A 304 4.59 17.62 3.71
C ASP A 304 3.39 16.67 3.57
N ASN A 305 3.62 15.41 3.17
CA ASN A 305 2.59 14.36 3.12
C ASN A 305 1.96 14.14 4.51
N ASP A 306 2.78 13.94 5.54
CA ASP A 306 2.31 13.76 6.93
C ASP A 306 1.42 14.90 7.39
N TYR A 307 1.81 16.13 7.08
CA TYR A 307 1.03 17.31 7.44
C TYR A 307 -0.30 17.37 6.70
N ALA A 308 -0.31 17.06 5.41
CA ALA A 308 -1.53 16.99 4.63
C ALA A 308 -2.51 15.94 5.16
N VAL A 309 -2.02 14.77 5.54
CA VAL A 309 -2.81 13.70 6.18
C VAL A 309 -3.37 14.19 7.51
N GLY A 310 -2.55 14.85 8.34
CA GLY A 310 -3.00 15.44 9.61
C GLY A 310 -4.11 16.48 9.43
N LEU A 311 -3.93 17.41 8.50
CA LEU A 311 -4.94 18.43 8.16
C LEU A 311 -6.24 17.81 7.61
N PHE A 312 -6.12 16.72 6.85
CA PHE A 312 -7.26 15.99 6.31
C PHE A 312 -8.11 15.36 7.43
N ILE A 313 -7.48 14.67 8.38
CA ILE A 313 -8.17 14.10 9.53
C ILE A 313 -8.76 15.20 10.41
N GLU A 314 -8.02 16.29 10.65
CA GLU A 314 -8.52 17.45 11.43
C GLU A 314 -9.78 18.05 10.78
N ALA A 315 -9.77 18.25 9.46
CA ALA A 315 -10.91 18.82 8.76
C ALA A 315 -12.16 17.95 8.87
N LEU A 316 -11.99 16.62 8.74
CA LEU A 316 -13.09 15.67 8.92
C LEU A 316 -13.55 15.61 10.39
N ALA A 317 -12.62 15.58 11.35
CA ALA A 317 -12.94 15.54 12.77
C ALA A 317 -13.70 16.77 13.26
N LYS A 318 -13.48 17.93 12.65
CA LYS A 318 -14.20 19.18 12.90
C LYS A 318 -15.52 19.31 12.15
N SER A 319 -15.79 18.41 11.21
CA SER A 319 -17.02 18.45 10.39
C SER A 319 -18.22 17.84 11.12
N PRO A 320 -19.45 18.25 10.79
CA PRO A 320 -20.65 17.66 11.38
C PRO A 320 -20.87 16.18 11.03
N ILE A 321 -20.20 15.68 9.98
CA ILE A 321 -20.34 14.28 9.54
C ILE A 321 -19.37 13.32 10.20
N TRP A 322 -18.49 13.78 11.08
CA TRP A 322 -17.43 12.95 11.68
C TRP A 322 -17.93 11.68 12.35
N ASN A 323 -19.01 11.79 13.14
CA ASN A 323 -19.56 10.63 13.84
C ASN A 323 -20.16 9.55 12.92
N GLU A 324 -20.40 9.89 11.66
CA GLU A 324 -20.90 8.99 10.62
C GLU A 324 -19.83 8.69 9.55
N THR A 325 -18.55 8.99 9.86
CA THR A 325 -17.41 8.87 8.92
C THR A 325 -16.44 7.80 9.37
N ALA A 326 -15.93 7.02 8.40
CA ALA A 326 -14.74 6.22 8.53
C ALA A 326 -13.71 6.66 7.47
N VAL A 327 -12.46 6.77 7.91
CA VAL A 327 -11.30 7.09 7.06
C VAL A 327 -10.36 5.90 7.07
N PHE A 328 -9.99 5.45 5.89
CA PHE A 328 -9.00 4.39 5.68
C PHE A 328 -7.84 4.99 4.90
N ILE A 329 -6.62 4.77 5.36
CA ILE A 329 -5.39 5.28 4.74
C ILE A 329 -4.44 4.13 4.60
N LEU A 330 -3.85 3.95 3.42
CA LEU A 330 -2.80 2.95 3.15
C LEU A 330 -1.81 3.48 2.11
N GLU A 331 -0.71 2.76 1.96
CA GLU A 331 0.19 2.89 0.82
C GLU A 331 -0.33 1.99 -0.32
N ASP A 332 -0.13 2.38 -1.57
CA ASP A 332 -0.47 1.53 -2.72
C ASP A 332 0.40 0.29 -2.79
N ASP A 333 1.71 0.47 -2.54
CA ASP A 333 2.70 -0.59 -2.39
C ASP A 333 3.75 -0.22 -1.32
N ALA A 334 4.69 -1.11 -1.03
CA ALA A 334 5.80 -0.88 -0.10
C ALA A 334 7.15 -0.64 -0.81
N GLN A 335 7.18 -0.64 -2.12
CA GLN A 335 8.31 -0.35 -3.03
C GLN A 335 9.65 -0.98 -2.60
N ASN A 336 9.64 -2.25 -2.21
CA ASN A 336 10.85 -2.92 -1.71
C ASN A 336 11.58 -2.17 -0.56
N GLY A 337 10.89 -1.35 0.20
CA GLY A 337 11.42 -0.70 1.39
C GLY A 337 11.85 -1.74 2.43
N SER A 338 12.82 -1.38 3.26
CA SER A 338 13.29 -2.29 4.31
C SER A 338 12.22 -2.51 5.39
N ASP A 339 11.93 -3.76 5.69
CA ASP A 339 11.08 -4.18 6.79
C ASP A 339 11.61 -5.49 7.40
N HIS A 340 11.48 -5.68 8.73
CA HIS A 340 12.05 -6.86 9.38
C HIS A 340 11.13 -8.08 9.32
N VAL A 341 9.87 -7.93 8.93
CA VAL A 341 8.89 -9.01 8.84
C VAL A 341 8.70 -9.47 7.40
N ASP A 342 8.30 -8.57 6.51
CA ASP A 342 7.99 -8.88 5.11
C ASP A 342 8.10 -7.62 4.25
N ALA A 343 8.47 -7.78 2.97
CA ALA A 343 8.61 -6.67 2.01
C ALA A 343 7.29 -5.95 1.70
N HIS A 344 6.15 -6.57 1.95
CA HIS A 344 4.82 -5.99 1.73
C HIS A 344 4.22 -5.36 2.98
N ARG A 345 4.89 -5.50 4.16
CA ARG A 345 4.37 -4.92 5.38
C ARG A 345 4.47 -3.39 5.32
N SER A 346 3.33 -2.74 5.42
CA SER A 346 3.22 -1.31 5.16
C SER A 346 2.46 -0.56 6.26
N THR A 347 2.47 0.76 6.16
CA THR A 347 1.68 1.61 7.05
C THR A 347 0.21 1.58 6.66
N ALA A 348 -0.66 1.53 7.66
CA ALA A 348 -2.09 1.64 7.46
C ALA A 348 -2.76 2.32 8.64
N TYR A 349 -3.79 3.09 8.37
CA TYR A 349 -4.48 3.86 9.41
C TYR A 349 -5.99 3.78 9.25
N VAL A 350 -6.70 3.73 10.37
CA VAL A 350 -8.16 3.81 10.42
C VAL A 350 -8.54 4.88 11.42
N ALA A 351 -9.38 5.83 11.01
CA ALA A 351 -9.88 6.91 11.85
C ALA A 351 -11.38 7.13 11.65
N GLY A 352 -12.08 7.69 12.60
CA GLY A 352 -13.52 7.97 12.49
C GLY A 352 -14.26 7.92 13.81
N GLY A 353 -15.52 8.29 13.80
CA GLY A 353 -16.34 8.33 15.01
C GLY A 353 -16.44 6.99 15.74
N PHE A 354 -16.63 5.92 15.02
CA PHE A 354 -16.77 4.56 15.54
C PHE A 354 -15.46 3.79 15.69
N VAL A 355 -14.33 4.37 15.29
CA VAL A 355 -13.02 3.69 15.39
C VAL A 355 -12.56 3.71 16.85
N LYS A 356 -12.01 2.59 17.31
CA LYS A 356 -11.43 2.45 18.65
C LYS A 356 -10.34 3.50 18.92
N ARG A 357 -10.10 3.77 20.17
CA ARG A 357 -9.08 4.72 20.63
C ARG A 357 -7.98 3.99 21.39
N ASN A 358 -6.73 4.42 21.17
CA ASN A 358 -5.54 3.89 21.84
C ASN A 358 -5.51 2.35 21.83
N PHE A 359 -5.77 1.76 20.66
CA PHE A 359 -5.89 0.31 20.50
C PHE A 359 -4.79 -0.20 19.56
N VAL A 360 -4.21 -1.34 19.91
CA VAL A 360 -3.23 -2.05 19.04
C VAL A 360 -3.91 -3.29 18.50
N ASP A 361 -3.88 -3.47 17.20
CA ASP A 361 -4.43 -4.65 16.53
C ASP A 361 -3.33 -5.36 15.72
N HIS A 362 -2.93 -6.54 16.20
CA HIS A 362 -1.94 -7.42 15.58
C HIS A 362 -2.56 -8.39 14.56
N THR A 363 -3.84 -8.22 14.24
CA THR A 363 -4.49 -9.08 13.25
C THR A 363 -3.86 -8.84 11.87
N PRO A 364 -3.49 -9.90 11.11
CA PRO A 364 -3.01 -9.71 9.75
C PRO A 364 -4.15 -9.22 8.86
N TYR A 365 -4.00 -8.00 8.38
CA TYR A 365 -4.88 -7.38 7.41
C TYR A 365 -4.12 -7.06 6.14
N THR A 366 -4.86 -6.92 5.04
CA THR A 366 -4.30 -6.53 3.74
C THR A 366 -5.12 -5.41 3.10
N THR A 367 -4.67 -4.93 1.95
CA THR A 367 -5.43 -3.97 1.12
C THR A 367 -6.87 -4.47 0.88
N THR A 368 -7.02 -5.75 0.58
CA THR A 368 -8.36 -6.35 0.39
C THR A 368 -9.19 -6.44 1.67
N SER A 369 -8.55 -6.48 2.85
CA SER A 369 -9.26 -6.35 4.14
C SER A 369 -9.88 -4.97 4.32
N MET A 370 -9.18 -3.91 3.92
CA MET A 370 -9.75 -2.55 3.90
C MET A 370 -10.92 -2.44 2.93
N LEU A 371 -10.74 -2.91 1.70
CA LEU A 371 -11.81 -2.91 0.69
C LEU A 371 -13.05 -3.63 1.21
N ARG A 372 -12.89 -4.85 1.75
CA ARG A 372 -14.01 -5.61 2.29
C ARG A 372 -14.73 -4.87 3.42
N THR A 373 -13.98 -4.20 4.26
CA THR A 373 -14.55 -3.40 5.37
C THR A 373 -15.39 -2.24 4.83
N MET A 374 -14.88 -1.51 3.84
CA MET A 374 -15.59 -0.39 3.20
C MET A 374 -16.85 -0.86 2.46
N GLU A 375 -16.77 -1.98 1.75
CA GLU A 375 -17.93 -2.60 1.09
C GLU A 375 -19.04 -2.95 2.08
N LEU A 376 -18.69 -3.56 3.20
CA LEU A 376 -19.65 -3.90 4.26
C LEU A 376 -20.30 -2.65 4.86
N ILE A 377 -19.51 -1.60 5.13
CA ILE A 377 -20.01 -0.30 5.61
C ILE A 377 -21.03 0.28 4.63
N LEU A 378 -20.71 0.25 3.34
CA LEU A 378 -21.53 0.85 2.28
C LEU A 378 -22.64 -0.08 1.76
N GLY A 379 -22.77 -1.29 2.34
CA GLY A 379 -23.79 -2.27 1.96
C GLY A 379 -23.56 -2.91 0.58
N MET A 380 -22.33 -2.90 0.09
CA MET A 380 -21.97 -3.43 -1.22
C MET A 380 -21.51 -4.90 -1.14
N PRO A 381 -21.81 -5.71 -2.15
CA PRO A 381 -21.21 -7.04 -2.28
C PRO A 381 -19.71 -6.91 -2.60
N PRO A 382 -18.91 -7.97 -2.38
CA PRO A 382 -17.50 -7.98 -2.78
C PRO A 382 -17.35 -7.89 -4.31
N MET A 383 -16.24 -7.31 -4.76
CA MET A 383 -15.91 -7.18 -6.18
C MET A 383 -15.30 -8.46 -6.74
N THR A 384 -14.54 -9.18 -5.92
CA THR A 384 -13.69 -10.31 -6.31
C THR A 384 -13.73 -11.42 -5.27
N GLN A 385 -13.07 -12.53 -5.58
CA GLN A 385 -12.87 -13.61 -4.60
C GLN A 385 -11.86 -13.20 -3.49
N TYR A 386 -10.99 -12.24 -3.75
CA TYR A 386 -9.93 -11.84 -2.81
C TYR A 386 -10.51 -11.01 -1.68
N ASP A 387 -11.24 -9.96 -1.99
CA ASP A 387 -11.93 -9.16 -0.98
C ASP A 387 -13.07 -9.94 -0.30
N ALA A 388 -13.78 -10.81 -1.04
CA ALA A 388 -14.77 -11.71 -0.46
C ALA A 388 -14.21 -12.64 0.64
N ALA A 389 -12.95 -13.08 0.46
CA ALA A 389 -12.27 -13.97 1.41
C ALA A 389 -11.47 -13.19 2.48
N ALA A 390 -11.28 -11.89 2.30
CA ALA A 390 -10.48 -11.07 3.20
C ALA A 390 -11.14 -10.93 4.58
N THR A 391 -10.32 -10.86 5.61
CA THR A 391 -10.79 -10.61 6.98
C THR A 391 -11.17 -9.15 7.14
N PRO A 392 -12.45 -8.79 7.38
CA PRO A 392 -12.84 -7.41 7.63
C PRO A 392 -12.21 -6.88 8.92
N MET A 393 -11.94 -5.58 8.96
CA MET A 393 -11.28 -4.89 10.08
C MET A 393 -12.23 -4.56 11.24
N TRP A 394 -13.18 -5.41 11.54
CA TRP A 394 -14.21 -5.19 12.56
C TRP A 394 -13.64 -4.95 13.96
N LYS A 395 -12.49 -5.51 14.28
CA LYS A 395 -11.82 -5.30 15.58
C LYS A 395 -11.37 -3.85 15.80
N CYS A 396 -11.17 -3.10 14.72
CA CYS A 396 -10.80 -1.68 14.80
C CYS A 396 -11.96 -0.78 15.24
N PHE A 397 -13.18 -1.29 15.36
CA PHE A 397 -14.38 -0.49 15.58
C PHE A 397 -15.05 -0.80 16.90
N ASP A 398 -15.72 0.22 17.46
CA ASP A 398 -16.62 0.14 18.61
C ASP A 398 -18.08 0.19 18.15
N SER A 399 -19.00 -0.29 18.98
CA SER A 399 -20.46 -0.26 18.72
C SER A 399 -21.07 1.13 18.79
N THR A 400 -20.39 2.10 19.36
CA THR A 400 -20.87 3.47 19.55
C THR A 400 -19.83 4.48 19.09
N ALA A 401 -20.29 5.54 18.42
CA ALA A 401 -19.42 6.65 18.06
C ALA A 401 -18.96 7.41 19.31
N LYS A 402 -17.70 7.80 19.30
CA LYS A 402 -17.09 8.60 20.37
C LYS A 402 -16.65 9.94 19.79
N PRO A 403 -17.06 11.07 20.39
CA PRO A 403 -16.53 12.36 20.02
C PRO A 403 -14.99 12.35 20.14
N PHE A 404 -14.32 12.97 19.18
CA PHE A 404 -12.87 13.09 19.21
C PHE A 404 -12.47 14.41 18.57
N VAL A 405 -11.61 15.14 19.27
CA VAL A 405 -11.01 16.37 18.75
C VAL A 405 -9.61 16.00 18.25
N PHE A 406 -9.44 15.97 16.93
CA PHE A 406 -8.13 15.81 16.33
C PHE A 406 -7.61 17.18 15.91
N SER A 407 -6.34 17.45 16.20
CA SER A 407 -5.63 18.65 15.74
C SER A 407 -4.36 18.23 15.03
N ALA A 408 -4.19 18.71 13.82
CA ALA A 408 -2.97 18.47 13.06
C ALA A 408 -1.75 19.09 13.77
N ILE A 409 -0.67 18.37 13.76
CA ILE A 409 0.62 18.80 14.33
C ILE A 409 1.41 19.43 13.19
N ALA A 410 1.83 20.68 13.36
CA ALA A 410 2.68 21.37 12.39
C ALA A 410 4.02 20.63 12.21
N PRO A 411 4.57 20.59 10.98
CA PRO A 411 5.87 19.98 10.74
C PRO A 411 6.95 20.53 11.66
N LYS A 412 7.77 19.65 12.23
CA LYS A 412 8.92 20.03 13.06
C LYS A 412 10.15 20.39 12.25
N ILE A 413 10.12 20.15 10.95
CA ILE A 413 11.19 20.43 10.00
C ILE A 413 10.70 21.41 8.92
N ASN A 414 11.64 21.96 8.15
CA ASN A 414 11.31 22.81 7.02
C ASN A 414 10.87 21.96 5.81
N THR A 415 9.57 21.92 5.51
CA THR A 415 9.02 21.19 4.35
C THR A 415 9.42 21.78 2.99
N LYS A 416 10.10 22.93 2.97
CA LYS A 416 10.65 23.56 1.76
C LYS A 416 12.17 23.36 1.62
N GLU A 417 12.77 22.55 2.49
CA GLU A 417 14.18 22.24 2.40
C GLU A 417 14.46 21.45 1.12
N VAL A 418 15.51 21.87 0.39
CA VAL A 418 15.89 21.24 -0.88
C VAL A 418 17.26 20.57 -0.77
N ASN A 419 17.46 19.54 -1.57
CA ASN A 419 18.75 18.87 -1.69
C ASN A 419 19.80 19.81 -2.27
N THR A 420 20.92 19.96 -1.58
CA THR A 420 22.07 20.81 -2.00
C THR A 420 23.39 20.07 -2.00
N VAL A 421 23.44 18.90 -1.37
CA VAL A 421 24.67 18.10 -1.22
C VAL A 421 24.94 17.32 -2.50
N ARG A 422 26.19 17.38 -2.97
CA ARG A 422 26.69 16.62 -4.12
C ARG A 422 27.54 15.46 -3.62
N ASN A 423 27.07 14.25 -3.87
CA ASN A 423 27.79 13.01 -3.56
C ASN A 423 27.43 11.92 -4.56
N GLU A 424 28.00 10.74 -4.40
CA GLU A 424 27.73 9.59 -5.26
C GLU A 424 26.23 9.24 -5.33
N TRP A 425 25.54 9.22 -4.20
CA TRP A 425 24.12 8.85 -4.12
C TRP A 425 23.21 9.90 -4.78
N GLN A 426 23.57 11.18 -4.61
CA GLN A 426 22.90 12.27 -5.33
C GLN A 426 23.06 12.12 -6.85
N GLN A 427 24.28 11.80 -7.34
CA GLN A 427 24.52 11.58 -8.77
C GLN A 427 23.72 10.38 -9.31
N LYS A 428 23.54 9.31 -8.52
CA LYS A 428 22.66 8.20 -8.87
C LYS A 428 21.21 8.63 -8.93
N SER A 429 20.76 9.45 -7.98
CA SER A 429 19.41 9.99 -7.94
C SER A 429 19.04 10.83 -9.18
N GLU A 430 20.00 11.59 -9.73
CA GLU A 430 19.74 12.37 -10.97
C GLU A 430 19.44 11.51 -12.20
N LYS A 431 19.80 10.23 -12.18
CA LYS A 431 19.55 9.29 -13.27
C LYS A 431 18.15 8.68 -13.22
N LEU A 432 17.42 8.89 -12.12
CA LEU A 432 16.08 8.36 -11.93
C LEU A 432 15.04 9.23 -12.63
N ASN A 433 13.98 8.59 -13.11
CA ASN A 433 12.86 9.24 -13.79
C ASN A 433 11.67 9.36 -12.84
N PHE A 434 11.35 10.56 -12.36
CA PHE A 434 10.19 10.85 -11.51
C PHE A 434 9.07 11.59 -12.25
N VAL A 435 9.14 11.67 -13.58
CA VAL A 435 8.08 12.28 -14.41
C VAL A 435 6.92 11.33 -14.58
N MET A 436 7.24 10.04 -14.66
CA MET A 436 6.27 8.94 -14.69
C MET A 436 6.40 8.16 -13.38
N GLU A 437 5.29 7.72 -12.87
CA GLU A 437 5.26 6.78 -11.75
C GLU A 437 6.09 5.55 -12.10
N ASP A 438 6.79 5.05 -11.13
CA ASP A 438 7.44 3.73 -11.11
C ASP A 438 8.32 3.42 -12.34
N SER A 439 8.96 4.44 -12.86
CA SER A 439 9.93 4.28 -13.96
C SER A 439 11.35 4.03 -13.47
N ASN A 440 11.52 3.66 -12.21
CA ASN A 440 12.80 3.50 -11.55
C ASN A 440 13.02 2.07 -11.06
N ASN A 441 14.28 1.72 -10.79
CA ASN A 441 14.61 0.50 -10.09
C ASN A 441 14.47 0.74 -8.58
N ASP A 442 13.50 0.11 -7.92
CA ASP A 442 13.16 0.29 -6.52
C ASP A 442 14.31 -0.03 -5.57
N TYR A 443 15.05 -1.09 -5.85
CA TYR A 443 16.20 -1.47 -5.03
C TYR A 443 17.30 -0.41 -5.05
N GLU A 444 17.60 0.17 -6.21
CA GLU A 444 18.57 1.28 -6.31
C GLU A 444 18.01 2.55 -5.66
N PHE A 445 16.73 2.82 -5.84
CA PHE A 445 16.07 3.97 -5.22
C PHE A 445 16.07 3.88 -3.68
N ASN A 446 15.74 2.74 -3.12
CA ASN A 446 15.81 2.52 -1.67
C ASN A 446 17.24 2.65 -1.12
N LYS A 447 18.26 2.19 -1.86
CA LYS A 447 19.66 2.43 -1.48
C LYS A 447 20.03 3.91 -1.49
N ILE A 448 19.56 4.65 -2.49
CA ILE A 448 19.78 6.11 -2.56
C ILE A 448 19.16 6.79 -1.35
N LEU A 449 17.91 6.46 -1.01
CA LEU A 449 17.25 6.98 0.18
C LEU A 449 17.99 6.61 1.46
N TRP A 450 18.35 5.34 1.61
CA TRP A 450 19.05 4.84 2.78
C TRP A 450 20.36 5.59 3.02
N HIS A 451 21.23 5.64 2.02
CA HIS A 451 22.53 6.32 2.16
C HIS A 451 22.41 7.84 2.22
N GLY A 452 21.36 8.40 1.61
CA GLY A 452 21.03 9.81 1.77
C GLY A 452 20.65 10.22 3.19
N LEU A 453 19.94 9.32 3.90
CA LEU A 453 19.39 9.57 5.23
C LEU A 453 20.23 8.97 6.36
N LYS A 454 20.87 7.81 6.14
CA LYS A 454 21.67 7.07 7.11
C LYS A 454 23.19 7.17 6.87
N GLY A 455 23.62 7.85 5.79
CA GLY A 455 25.03 7.99 5.46
C GLY A 455 25.72 6.68 5.13
N ASN A 456 26.82 6.40 5.82
CA ASN A 456 27.66 5.22 5.55
C ASN A 456 27.17 3.92 6.25
N ILE A 457 26.01 3.94 6.88
CA ILE A 457 25.43 2.72 7.46
C ILE A 457 25.12 1.77 6.31
N PRO A 458 25.58 0.50 6.35
CA PRO A 458 25.29 -0.47 5.30
C PRO A 458 23.79 -0.61 5.05
N TYR A 459 23.41 -0.76 3.78
CA TYR A 459 22.03 -1.06 3.43
C TYR A 459 21.62 -2.42 4.02
N PRO A 460 20.45 -2.52 4.64
CA PRO A 460 20.00 -3.76 5.25
C PRO A 460 19.98 -4.92 4.28
N ALA A 461 20.48 -6.08 4.70
CA ALA A 461 20.36 -7.29 3.90
C ALA A 461 18.89 -7.73 3.82
N PRO A 462 18.43 -8.25 2.66
CA PRO A 462 17.10 -8.82 2.55
C PRO A 462 16.85 -9.88 3.61
N ARG A 463 15.73 -9.81 4.30
CA ARG A 463 15.32 -10.85 5.25
C ARG A 463 14.98 -12.13 4.49
N ARG A 464 15.39 -13.26 5.03
CA ARG A 464 15.03 -14.57 4.50
C ARG A 464 13.71 -15.03 5.12
N ALA A 465 12.98 -15.89 4.39
CA ALA A 465 11.77 -16.49 4.93
C ALA A 465 12.03 -17.15 6.30
N ALA A 466 11.08 -16.97 7.21
CA ALA A 466 11.21 -17.30 8.64
C ALA A 466 11.53 -18.77 8.97
N PHE A 467 11.42 -19.67 8.00
CA PHE A 467 11.65 -21.11 8.21
C PHE A 467 13.05 -21.56 7.76
N VAL A 468 13.86 -20.68 7.26
CA VAL A 468 15.20 -21.03 6.73
C VAL A 468 16.25 -20.51 7.69
N THR A 469 16.90 -21.42 8.38
CA THR A 469 18.13 -21.10 9.11
C THR A 469 19.22 -20.80 8.09
N PRO A 470 19.80 -19.58 8.07
CA PRO A 470 20.91 -19.29 7.18
C PRO A 470 22.07 -20.23 7.49
N THR A 471 22.54 -20.95 6.50
CA THR A 471 23.85 -21.55 6.59
C THR A 471 24.88 -20.51 6.22
N GLU A 472 25.94 -20.36 6.97
CA GLU A 472 26.97 -19.30 6.84
C GLU A 472 27.71 -19.27 5.49
N LYS A 473 27.28 -20.04 4.51
CA LYS A 473 27.98 -20.24 3.23
C LYS A 473 27.18 -19.91 1.98
N ASP A 474 26.05 -19.19 2.08
CA ASP A 474 25.27 -18.76 0.91
C ASP A 474 25.41 -17.28 0.60
#